data_6ccd4508d4d246495051492cecf1e63c
#
_entry.id   6ccd4508d4d246495051492cecf1e63c
#
_cell.length_a   1.000
_cell.length_b   1.000
_cell.length_c   1.000
_cell.angle_alpha   90.00
_cell.angle_beta   90.00
_cell.angle_gamma   90.00
#
_symmetry.space_group_name_H-M   'P 1'
#
loop_
_entity.id
_entity.type
_entity.pdbx_description
1 polymer ?
#
loop_
_entity_poly.entity_id
_entity_poly.type
_entity_poly.pdbx_seq_one_letter_code
_entity_poly.pdbx_strand_id
1 'polypeptide(L)'
;EQIQALPTYTIAQKGIGYVPEDQGIFAGLTVEENMKVAIQKDNEETNKRLDYILNLFPDLKKFWKKPGGLLSGGQKQMLSIARAYVNENELLLIDEPSKGLAPIVVEKVMESILQMKDQTTIVLVEQNFMMASTIGDCFYIIDDGRTVSNGSMKQLKEDEEMKRKYLGIA
;
A
#
# COMPACT_ATOMS: atom_id res chain seq x y z
N GLU A 1 15.91 -12.68 10.45
CA GLU A 1 15.02 -13.68 11.09
C GLU A 1 14.13 -14.34 10.02
N GLN A 2 13.90 -15.67 10.12
CA GLN A 2 12.97 -16.37 9.24
C GLN A 2 11.55 -16.25 9.82
N ILE A 3 10.60 -15.72 9.02
CA ILE A 3 9.22 -15.46 9.44
C ILE A 3 8.17 -16.34 8.76
N GLN A 4 8.58 -17.17 7.77
CA GLN A 4 7.67 -17.92 6.88
C GLN A 4 6.77 -18.92 7.61
N ALA A 5 7.23 -19.43 8.75
CA ALA A 5 6.49 -20.40 9.58
C ALA A 5 5.73 -19.75 10.75
N LEU A 6 5.81 -18.43 10.89
CA LEU A 6 5.13 -17.72 11.97
C LEU A 6 3.65 -17.48 11.64
N PRO A 7 2.76 -17.51 12.64
CA PRO A 7 1.39 -17.05 12.47
C PRO A 7 1.35 -15.58 12.00
N THR A 8 0.38 -15.21 11.16
CA THR A 8 0.26 -13.86 10.58
C THR A 8 0.18 -12.75 11.63
N TYR A 9 -0.51 -13.00 12.76
CA TYR A 9 -0.58 -12.03 13.86
C TYR A 9 0.80 -11.78 14.50
N THR A 10 1.66 -12.79 14.58
CA THR A 10 3.03 -12.65 15.09
C THR A 10 3.88 -11.82 14.12
N ILE A 11 3.69 -12.01 12.81
CA ILE A 11 4.36 -11.22 11.76
C ILE A 11 3.94 -9.76 11.87
N ALA A 12 2.63 -9.50 12.03
CA ALA A 12 2.11 -8.15 12.22
C ALA A 12 2.68 -7.47 13.48
N GLN A 13 2.81 -8.21 14.60
CA GLN A 13 3.42 -7.69 15.85
C GLN A 13 4.91 -7.34 15.71
N LYS A 14 5.58 -7.85 14.68
CA LYS A 14 6.97 -7.49 14.34
C LYS A 14 7.09 -6.21 13.50
N GLY A 15 6.01 -5.46 13.34
CA GLY A 15 6.02 -4.22 12.58
C GLY A 15 5.93 -4.44 11.06
N ILE A 16 5.31 -5.52 10.61
CA ILE A 16 5.03 -5.76 9.18
C ILE A 16 3.55 -5.52 8.93
N GLY A 17 3.24 -4.44 8.24
CA GLY A 17 1.89 -4.13 7.77
C GLY A 17 1.62 -4.74 6.39
N TYR A 18 0.34 -5.02 6.08
CA TYR A 18 -0.07 -5.56 4.79
C TYR A 18 -1.34 -4.89 4.28
N VAL A 19 -1.29 -4.44 3.05
CA VAL A 19 -2.42 -3.91 2.27
C VAL A 19 -2.74 -4.91 1.17
N PRO A 20 -3.83 -5.70 1.30
CA PRO A 20 -4.20 -6.71 0.32
C PRO A 20 -4.82 -6.10 -0.94
N GLU A 21 -4.74 -6.82 -2.05
CA GLU A 21 -5.35 -6.49 -3.33
C GLU A 21 -6.87 -6.26 -3.24
N ASP A 22 -7.58 -7.07 -2.45
CA ASP A 22 -9.04 -7.01 -2.26
C ASP A 22 -9.50 -5.95 -1.24
N GLN A 23 -8.56 -5.08 -0.81
CA GLN A 23 -8.74 -3.99 0.15
C GLN A 23 -9.03 -4.43 1.60
N GLY A 24 -9.63 -5.58 1.85
CA GLY A 24 -9.87 -6.16 3.18
C GLY A 24 -10.59 -5.25 4.19
N ILE A 25 -11.47 -4.33 3.73
CA ILE A 25 -12.21 -3.42 4.61
C ILE A 25 -13.47 -4.09 5.17
N PHE A 26 -13.91 -3.63 6.32
CA PHE A 26 -15.18 -4.05 6.92
C PHE A 26 -16.32 -3.18 6.38
N ALA A 27 -17.07 -3.70 5.41
CA ALA A 27 -18.11 -2.95 4.70
C ALA A 27 -19.25 -2.47 5.61
N GLY A 28 -19.60 -3.24 6.65
CA GLY A 28 -20.65 -2.91 7.63
C GLY A 28 -20.23 -1.90 8.69
N LEU A 29 -18.92 -1.68 8.86
CA LEU A 29 -18.39 -0.71 9.80
C LEU A 29 -18.18 0.65 9.14
N THR A 30 -18.31 1.73 9.90
CA THR A 30 -17.94 3.08 9.45
C THR A 30 -16.43 3.19 9.19
N VAL A 31 -15.99 4.26 8.51
CA VAL A 31 -14.56 4.57 8.34
C VAL A 31 -13.86 4.63 9.69
N GLU A 32 -14.45 5.35 10.65
CA GLU A 32 -13.94 5.44 12.03
C GLU A 32 -13.76 4.08 12.69
N GLU A 33 -14.76 3.22 12.60
CA GLU A 33 -14.71 1.88 13.21
C GLU A 33 -13.69 0.99 12.50
N ASN A 34 -13.58 1.08 11.16
CA ASN A 34 -12.53 0.41 10.41
C ASN A 34 -11.13 0.82 10.89
N MET A 35 -10.91 2.12 11.15
CA MET A 35 -9.64 2.61 11.69
C MET A 35 -9.41 2.14 13.13
N LYS A 36 -10.44 2.22 13.99
CA LYS A 36 -10.34 1.75 15.39
C LYS A 36 -10.00 0.26 15.51
N VAL A 37 -10.59 -0.58 14.66
CA VAL A 37 -10.28 -2.03 14.64
C VAL A 37 -8.84 -2.29 14.18
N ALA A 38 -8.28 -1.44 13.33
CA ALA A 38 -6.91 -1.59 12.85
C ALA A 38 -5.84 -1.15 13.86
N ILE A 39 -6.16 -0.21 14.74
CA ILE A 39 -5.24 0.34 15.74
C ILE A 39 -4.89 -0.74 16.79
N GLN A 40 -3.61 -1.07 16.89
CA GLN A 40 -3.09 -2.06 17.85
C GLN A 40 -2.76 -1.44 19.21
N LYS A 41 -2.30 -0.19 19.23
CA LYS A 41 -1.93 0.55 20.43
C LYS A 41 -2.52 1.96 20.36
N ASP A 42 -3.27 2.34 21.36
CA ASP A 42 -3.79 3.71 21.50
C ASP A 42 -2.78 4.55 22.28
N ASN A 43 -1.91 5.26 21.53
CA ASN A 43 -0.88 6.11 22.09
C ASN A 43 -0.68 7.37 21.23
N GLU A 44 0.18 8.27 21.69
CA GLU A 44 0.42 9.55 21.02
C GLU A 44 0.98 9.37 19.59
N GLU A 45 1.85 8.39 19.37
CA GLU A 45 2.42 8.11 18.05
C GLU A 45 1.35 7.61 17.07
N THR A 46 0.48 6.70 17.50
CA THR A 46 -0.65 6.23 16.69
C THR A 46 -1.60 7.38 16.31
N ASN A 47 -1.84 8.31 17.24
CA ASN A 47 -2.68 9.48 16.97
C ASN A 47 -2.02 10.42 15.96
N LYS A 48 -0.70 10.66 16.05
CA LYS A 48 0.05 11.42 15.03
C LYS A 48 -0.04 10.77 13.65
N ARG A 49 0.10 9.45 13.58
CA ARG A 49 -0.03 8.68 12.33
C ARG A 49 -1.45 8.73 11.77
N LEU A 50 -2.46 8.66 12.62
CA LEU A 50 -3.85 8.81 12.22
C LEU A 50 -4.11 10.19 11.63
N ASP A 51 -3.64 11.24 12.27
CA ASP A 51 -3.78 12.62 11.76
C ASP A 51 -3.04 12.80 10.43
N TYR A 52 -1.83 12.26 10.33
CA TYR A 52 -1.04 12.29 9.09
C TYR A 52 -1.78 11.61 7.94
N ILE A 53 -2.26 10.38 8.12
CA ILE A 53 -2.94 9.64 7.06
C ILE A 53 -4.30 10.26 6.67
N LEU A 54 -5.01 10.87 7.62
CA LEU A 54 -6.24 11.60 7.33
C LEU A 54 -5.99 12.93 6.58
N ASN A 55 -4.79 13.49 6.68
CA ASN A 55 -4.37 14.62 5.85
C ASN A 55 -3.97 14.17 4.43
N LEU A 56 -3.35 12.98 4.29
CA LEU A 56 -3.09 12.38 2.98
C LEU A 56 -4.38 11.99 2.25
N PHE A 57 -5.37 11.50 2.99
CA PHE A 57 -6.65 11.03 2.45
C PHE A 57 -7.83 11.82 3.04
N PRO A 58 -8.02 13.10 2.65
CA PRO A 58 -9.06 13.96 3.24
C PRO A 58 -10.48 13.42 3.02
N ASP A 59 -10.71 12.62 1.99
CA ASP A 59 -11.98 11.92 1.77
C ASP A 59 -12.36 11.01 2.94
N LEU A 60 -11.38 10.34 3.58
CA LEU A 60 -11.65 9.49 4.75
C LEU A 60 -12.17 10.31 5.93
N LYS A 61 -11.62 11.50 6.14
CA LYS A 61 -12.10 12.45 7.17
C LYS A 61 -13.52 12.92 6.85
N LYS A 62 -13.79 13.26 5.59
CA LYS A 62 -15.13 13.69 5.11
C LYS A 62 -16.17 12.60 5.31
N PHE A 63 -15.80 11.33 5.13
CA PHE A 63 -16.70 10.19 5.22
C PHE A 63 -16.57 9.41 6.54
N TRP A 64 -16.00 10.02 7.58
CA TRP A 64 -15.61 9.36 8.83
C TRP A 64 -16.71 8.49 9.46
N LYS A 65 -17.95 8.99 9.44
CA LYS A 65 -19.14 8.30 9.98
C LYS A 65 -19.91 7.48 8.92
N LYS A 66 -19.39 7.38 7.69
CA LYS A 66 -20.04 6.65 6.62
C LYS A 66 -19.62 5.17 6.65
N PRO A 67 -20.54 4.20 6.43
CA PRO A 67 -20.18 2.80 6.28
C PRO A 67 -19.17 2.57 5.14
N GLY A 68 -18.16 1.73 5.38
CA GLY A 68 -17.12 1.42 4.41
C GLY A 68 -17.66 0.86 3.10
N GLY A 69 -18.74 0.09 3.16
CA GLY A 69 -19.38 -0.46 1.97
C GLY A 69 -19.90 0.57 0.98
N LEU A 70 -20.21 1.80 1.45
CA LEU A 70 -20.71 2.91 0.64
C LEU A 70 -19.61 3.80 0.03
N LEU A 71 -18.36 3.49 0.29
CA LEU A 71 -17.21 4.17 -0.31
C LEU A 71 -17.03 3.76 -1.77
N SER A 72 -16.49 4.65 -2.60
CA SER A 72 -16.01 4.29 -3.95
C SER A 72 -14.82 3.33 -3.87
N GLY A 73 -14.48 2.63 -4.97
CA GLY A 73 -13.31 1.74 -5.01
C GLY A 73 -12.02 2.43 -4.56
N GLY A 74 -11.76 3.64 -5.06
CA GLY A 74 -10.60 4.42 -4.65
C GLY A 74 -10.61 4.82 -3.18
N GLN A 75 -11.75 5.19 -2.63
CA GLN A 75 -11.87 5.50 -1.20
C GLN A 75 -11.69 4.26 -0.33
N LYS A 76 -12.15 3.10 -0.78
CA LYS A 76 -11.89 1.81 -0.11
C LYS A 76 -10.41 1.47 -0.12
N GLN A 77 -9.71 1.73 -1.24
CA GLN A 77 -8.27 1.53 -1.35
C GLN A 77 -7.51 2.46 -0.38
N MET A 78 -7.89 3.74 -0.33
CA MET A 78 -7.32 4.69 0.63
C MET A 78 -7.55 4.25 2.07
N LEU A 79 -8.74 3.72 2.40
CA LEU A 79 -9.05 3.19 3.73
C LEU A 79 -8.21 1.94 4.05
N SER A 80 -8.01 1.04 3.09
CA SER A 80 -7.14 -0.14 3.26
C SER A 80 -5.71 0.25 3.59
N ILE A 81 -5.14 1.19 2.82
CA ILE A 81 -3.79 1.73 3.06
C ILE A 81 -3.73 2.41 4.44
N ALA A 82 -4.72 3.25 4.78
CA ALA A 82 -4.77 3.96 6.06
C ALA A 82 -4.77 2.99 7.25
N ARG A 83 -5.56 1.92 7.18
CA ARG A 83 -5.64 0.88 8.21
C ARG A 83 -4.32 0.15 8.45
N ALA A 84 -3.57 -0.11 7.39
CA ALA A 84 -2.26 -0.72 7.53
C ALA A 84 -1.22 0.27 8.09
N TYR A 85 -1.22 1.51 7.59
CA TYR A 85 -0.23 2.52 7.93
C TYR A 85 -0.36 3.11 9.34
N VAL A 86 -1.57 3.14 9.93
CA VAL A 86 -1.81 3.78 11.23
C VAL A 86 -0.97 3.18 12.37
N ASN A 87 -0.56 1.93 12.24
CA ASN A 87 0.35 1.29 13.17
C ASN A 87 1.81 1.62 12.84
N GLU A 88 2.67 1.51 13.83
CA GLU A 88 4.11 1.68 13.69
C GLU A 88 4.71 0.45 12.97
N ASN A 89 4.86 0.55 11.65
CA ASN A 89 5.42 -0.51 10.82
C ASN A 89 6.84 -0.16 10.37
N GLU A 90 7.76 -1.11 10.50
CA GLU A 90 9.09 -1.05 9.89
C GLU A 90 9.04 -1.37 8.39
N LEU A 91 8.07 -2.20 8.00
CA LEU A 91 7.85 -2.65 6.63
C LEU A 91 6.36 -2.66 6.32
N LEU A 92 5.97 -2.07 5.19
CA LEU A 92 4.61 -2.09 4.66
C LEU A 92 4.60 -2.81 3.31
N LEU A 93 3.87 -3.91 3.23
CA LEU A 93 3.64 -4.66 2.00
C LEU A 93 2.35 -4.14 1.37
N ILE A 94 2.39 -3.70 0.11
CA ILE A 94 1.23 -3.17 -0.62
C ILE A 94 1.08 -3.97 -1.92
N ASP A 95 -0.08 -4.60 -2.07
CA ASP A 95 -0.37 -5.52 -3.17
C ASP A 95 -1.37 -4.90 -4.15
N GLU A 96 -0.94 -4.66 -5.39
CA GLU A 96 -1.70 -4.12 -6.53
C GLU A 96 -2.65 -2.95 -6.18
N PRO A 97 -2.17 -1.87 -5.53
CA PRO A 97 -3.04 -0.79 -5.06
C PRO A 97 -3.70 0.02 -6.18
N SER A 98 -3.23 -0.08 -7.43
CA SER A 98 -3.83 0.62 -8.59
C SER A 98 -4.93 -0.17 -9.29
N LYS A 99 -5.09 -1.45 -8.96
CA LYS A 99 -5.98 -2.36 -9.67
C LYS A 99 -7.44 -1.90 -9.66
N GLY A 100 -8.03 -1.78 -10.86
CA GLY A 100 -9.43 -1.40 -11.02
C GLY A 100 -9.78 0.04 -10.65
N LEU A 101 -8.77 0.90 -10.44
CA LEU A 101 -8.97 2.32 -10.13
C LEU A 101 -8.94 3.19 -11.38
N ALA A 102 -9.70 4.29 -11.36
CA ALA A 102 -9.61 5.32 -12.38
C ALA A 102 -8.24 6.03 -12.32
N PRO A 103 -7.68 6.50 -13.47
CA PRO A 103 -6.35 7.11 -13.53
C PRO A 103 -6.10 8.21 -12.50
N ILE A 104 -7.04 9.11 -12.32
CA ILE A 104 -6.93 10.21 -11.35
C ILE A 104 -6.86 9.73 -9.90
N VAL A 105 -7.41 8.54 -9.59
CA VAL A 105 -7.34 7.93 -8.26
C VAL A 105 -5.99 7.23 -8.09
N VAL A 106 -5.48 6.58 -9.14
CA VAL A 106 -4.14 5.99 -9.16
C VAL A 106 -3.08 7.05 -8.85
N GLU A 107 -3.16 8.22 -9.48
CA GLU A 107 -2.25 9.35 -9.20
C GLU A 107 -2.27 9.75 -7.71
N LYS A 108 -3.45 9.90 -7.12
CA LYS A 108 -3.58 10.24 -5.69
C LYS A 108 -3.01 9.17 -4.77
N VAL A 109 -3.26 7.89 -5.07
CA VAL A 109 -2.70 6.77 -4.29
C VAL A 109 -1.18 6.75 -4.43
N MET A 110 -0.65 6.93 -5.64
CA MET A 110 0.78 6.99 -5.92
C MET A 110 1.47 8.12 -5.14
N GLU A 111 0.93 9.34 -5.19
CA GLU A 111 1.44 10.49 -4.44
C GLU A 111 1.45 10.25 -2.93
N SER A 112 0.40 9.58 -2.42
CA SER A 112 0.32 9.26 -1.00
C SER A 112 1.37 8.22 -0.59
N ILE A 113 1.59 7.17 -1.40
CA ILE A 113 2.62 6.17 -1.14
C ILE A 113 4.02 6.80 -1.21
N LEU A 114 4.26 7.73 -2.15
CA LEU A 114 5.51 8.48 -2.22
C LEU A 114 5.82 9.25 -0.94
N GLN A 115 4.82 9.87 -0.32
CA GLN A 115 5.01 10.58 0.95
C GLN A 115 5.20 9.61 2.13
N MET A 116 4.56 8.43 2.10
CA MET A 116 4.70 7.42 3.15
C MET A 116 6.07 6.75 3.16
N LYS A 117 6.73 6.60 2.00
CA LYS A 117 8.03 5.93 1.89
C LYS A 117 9.17 6.67 2.62
N ASP A 118 8.99 7.94 2.94
CA ASP A 118 9.97 8.70 3.73
C ASP A 118 9.99 8.28 5.21
N GLN A 119 8.94 7.59 5.67
CA GLN A 119 8.77 7.21 7.07
C GLN A 119 8.75 5.69 7.31
N THR A 120 8.55 4.88 6.26
CA THR A 120 8.52 3.42 6.38
C THR A 120 9.05 2.76 5.13
N THR A 121 9.70 1.61 5.26
CA THR A 121 10.09 0.81 4.10
C THR A 121 8.85 0.22 3.44
N ILE A 122 8.73 0.34 2.11
CA ILE A 122 7.59 -0.18 1.35
C ILE A 122 8.07 -1.24 0.36
N VAL A 123 7.42 -2.39 0.36
CA VAL A 123 7.47 -3.37 -0.73
C VAL A 123 6.15 -3.26 -1.48
N LEU A 124 6.23 -2.76 -2.71
CA LEU A 124 5.10 -2.56 -3.60
C LEU A 124 5.08 -3.65 -4.66
N VAL A 125 3.99 -4.42 -4.73
CA VAL A 125 3.70 -5.32 -5.85
C VAL A 125 2.77 -4.58 -6.81
N GLU A 126 3.18 -4.40 -8.05
CA GLU A 126 2.43 -3.63 -9.06
C GLU A 126 2.73 -4.11 -10.48
N GLN A 127 1.67 -4.18 -11.29
CA GLN A 127 1.75 -4.41 -12.73
C GLN A 127 1.79 -3.08 -13.50
N ASN A 128 1.32 -2.00 -12.90
CA ASN A 128 1.38 -0.65 -13.47
C ASN A 128 2.81 -0.13 -13.39
N PHE A 129 3.56 -0.27 -14.49
CA PHE A 129 4.97 0.16 -14.56
C PHE A 129 5.15 1.65 -14.24
N MET A 130 4.24 2.52 -14.66
CA MET A 130 4.34 3.95 -14.38
C MET A 130 4.31 4.20 -12.86
N MET A 131 3.38 3.57 -12.16
CA MET A 131 3.29 3.67 -10.69
C MET A 131 4.51 3.05 -10.01
N ALA A 132 4.86 1.80 -10.35
CA ALA A 132 6.00 1.10 -9.77
C ALA A 132 7.31 1.87 -10.00
N SER A 133 7.53 2.36 -11.23
CA SER A 133 8.74 3.09 -11.57
C SER A 133 8.83 4.49 -10.96
N THR A 134 7.70 5.10 -10.64
CA THR A 134 7.68 6.42 -9.98
C THR A 134 7.99 6.29 -8.48
N ILE A 135 7.48 5.23 -7.83
CA ILE A 135 7.63 5.03 -6.38
C ILE A 135 8.94 4.32 -6.05
N GLY A 136 9.32 3.29 -6.82
CA GLY A 136 10.38 2.36 -6.49
C GLY A 136 11.79 2.94 -6.62
N ASP A 137 12.68 2.58 -5.70
CA ASP A 137 14.12 2.84 -5.77
C ASP A 137 14.86 1.65 -6.39
N CYS A 138 14.39 0.44 -6.10
CA CYS A 138 14.87 -0.81 -6.68
C CYS A 138 13.68 -1.69 -7.12
N PHE A 139 13.98 -2.73 -7.90
CA PHE A 139 12.98 -3.63 -8.42
C PHE A 139 13.40 -5.09 -8.34
N TYR A 140 12.40 -5.96 -8.29
CA TYR A 140 12.49 -7.39 -8.55
C TYR A 140 11.41 -7.76 -9.56
N ILE A 141 11.79 -8.37 -10.68
CA ILE A 141 10.84 -8.93 -11.65
C ILE A 141 10.63 -10.40 -11.29
N ILE A 142 9.37 -10.74 -11.08
CA ILE A 142 8.95 -12.12 -10.79
C ILE A 142 8.20 -12.65 -12.00
N ASP A 143 8.64 -13.78 -12.53
CA ASP A 143 8.03 -14.50 -13.64
C ASP A 143 7.97 -15.98 -13.28
N ASP A 144 6.81 -16.60 -13.47
CA ASP A 144 6.53 -18.00 -13.11
C ASP A 144 7.01 -18.38 -11.67
N GLY A 145 6.72 -17.49 -10.69
CA GLY A 145 7.07 -17.68 -9.28
C GLY A 145 8.56 -17.56 -8.95
N ARG A 146 9.38 -17.05 -9.85
CA ARG A 146 10.83 -16.90 -9.68
C ARG A 146 11.27 -15.47 -9.95
N THR A 147 12.23 -14.98 -9.19
CA THR A 147 12.90 -13.71 -9.50
C THR A 147 13.81 -13.93 -10.71
N VAL A 148 13.47 -13.27 -11.83
CA VAL A 148 14.21 -13.37 -13.09
C VAL A 148 15.16 -12.19 -13.32
N SER A 149 14.91 -11.06 -12.66
CA SER A 149 15.78 -9.89 -12.68
C SER A 149 15.58 -9.02 -11.44
N ASN A 150 16.60 -8.26 -11.07
CA ASN A 150 16.54 -7.25 -10.01
C ASN A 150 17.59 -6.16 -10.25
N GLY A 151 17.41 -4.98 -9.66
CA GLY A 151 18.35 -3.88 -9.81
C GLY A 151 17.80 -2.55 -9.33
N SER A 152 18.46 -1.46 -9.71
CA SER A 152 17.95 -0.12 -9.44
C SER A 152 16.83 0.23 -10.42
N MET A 153 15.83 0.98 -9.95
CA MET A 153 14.72 1.42 -10.81
C MET A 153 15.20 2.31 -11.96
N LYS A 154 16.32 3.04 -11.76
CA LYS A 154 16.94 3.81 -12.83
C LYS A 154 17.39 2.92 -14.00
N GLN A 155 18.07 1.79 -13.70
CA GLN A 155 18.49 0.83 -14.72
C GLN A 155 17.28 0.26 -15.48
N LEU A 156 16.22 -0.12 -14.78
CA LEU A 156 15.01 -0.65 -15.42
C LEU A 156 14.34 0.37 -16.35
N LYS A 157 14.31 1.65 -15.98
CA LYS A 157 13.75 2.71 -16.83
C LYS A 157 14.51 2.89 -18.15
N GLU A 158 15.81 2.65 -18.16
CA GLU A 158 16.70 2.81 -19.29
C GLU A 158 16.81 1.53 -20.14
N ASP A 159 16.42 0.37 -19.63
CA ASP A 159 16.54 -0.94 -20.29
C ASP A 159 15.26 -1.30 -21.08
N GLU A 160 15.24 -0.88 -22.36
CA GLU A 160 14.12 -1.15 -23.27
C GLU A 160 13.94 -2.66 -23.56
N GLU A 161 15.03 -3.44 -23.58
CA GLU A 161 14.96 -4.88 -23.83
C GLU A 161 14.26 -5.59 -22.67
N MET A 162 14.64 -5.26 -21.44
CA MET A 162 14.04 -5.82 -20.24
C MET A 162 12.56 -5.44 -20.13
N LYS A 163 12.21 -4.18 -20.37
CA LYS A 163 10.82 -3.71 -20.36
C LYS A 163 9.97 -4.46 -21.38
N ARG A 164 10.46 -4.63 -22.60
CA ARG A 164 9.76 -5.37 -23.66
C ARG A 164 9.59 -6.84 -23.29
N LYS A 165 10.66 -7.47 -22.80
CA LYS A 165 10.69 -8.91 -22.52
C LYS A 165 9.77 -9.31 -21.38
N TYR A 166 9.79 -8.56 -20.26
CA TYR A 166 9.13 -8.96 -19.03
C TYR A 166 7.87 -8.15 -18.69
N LEU A 167 7.78 -6.91 -19.18
CA LEU A 167 6.67 -6.01 -18.84
C LEU A 167 5.73 -5.77 -20.03
N GLY A 168 6.09 -6.24 -21.23
CA GLY A 168 5.27 -6.08 -22.43
C GLY A 168 5.08 -4.62 -22.88
N ILE A 169 5.96 -3.71 -22.43
CA ILE A 169 5.94 -2.28 -22.77
C ILE A 169 7.08 -1.97 -23.72
N ALA A 170 6.76 -1.17 -24.77
CA ALA A 170 7.70 -0.74 -25.81
C ALA A 170 7.94 0.78 -25.71
#